data_874ae298eb934b4a1d485f11df42c7cc
#
_entry.id   874ae298eb934b4a1d485f11df42c7cc
#
_cell.length_a   1.000
_cell.length_b   1.000
_cell.length_c   1.000
_cell.angle_alpha   90.00
_cell.angle_beta   90.00
_cell.angle_gamma   90.00
#
_symmetry.space_group_name_H-M   'P 1'
#
loop_
_entity.id
_entity.type
_entity.pdbx_description
1 polymer ?
#
loop_
_entity_poly.entity_id
_entity_poly.type
_entity_poly.pdbx_seq_one_letter_code
_entity_poly.pdbx_strand_id
1 'polypeptide(L)'
;MHRRAFASSATLGLGATALPLAGPVAAQGGTAPRPTTLGGAITDVPGIRVGHFTDTRRPTGCTVVLTEEGAVGGVDVRGAAPGTRETDLLDPSNLVEQVHAILLSGGSAFGLDAAAGVVRWLEERGFGFPAGPVRVPIVPAAILFDLGVGNPAIRPNAASGYQACEAASAGPPVEGSVGAGAGATVGKLFGMARAMKGGIGTASVRVGRVTVGAIVAVNAVGDVIDPASGLVVAGTRTVDGRRGPGAAAAILQGDLPPALQPGMATTIGVVATDAVLTKAQARKLAQMAHDGLARTIEPVHTLWDGDTMFTVGTGRSGLPGNMMVMGVLAARVTASAVLRAVLAAKGLSGPELPSVPAASEIG
;
A
#
# COMPACT_ATOMS: atom_id res chain seq x y z
N MET A 1 37.45 46.31 -49.40
CA MET A 1 38.89 46.00 -49.39
C MET A 1 39.20 44.96 -48.34
N HIS A 2 39.88 43.95 -48.80
CA HIS A 2 40.61 42.87 -48.14
C HIS A 2 39.84 41.66 -47.58
N ARG A 3 39.90 40.65 -48.43
CA ARG A 3 39.82 39.21 -48.18
C ARG A 3 40.91 38.75 -47.22
N ARG A 4 40.65 37.72 -46.44
CA ARG A 4 41.56 36.55 -46.36
C ARG A 4 40.79 35.35 -45.77
N ALA A 5 40.71 34.31 -46.58
CA ALA A 5 40.32 32.95 -46.26
C ALA A 5 41.54 32.23 -45.62
N PHE A 6 41.27 31.32 -44.65
CA PHE A 6 42.11 30.17 -44.41
C PHE A 6 41.22 28.94 -44.11
N ALA A 7 41.27 28.04 -45.06
CA ALA A 7 40.77 26.67 -44.88
C ALA A 7 41.93 25.83 -44.26
N SER A 8 41.59 25.00 -43.31
CA SER A 8 42.44 23.85 -42.93
C SER A 8 41.52 22.71 -42.54
N SER A 9 41.43 21.72 -43.40
CA SER A 9 40.79 20.44 -43.23
C SER A 9 41.64 19.56 -42.31
N ALA A 10 41.13 19.16 -41.17
CA ALA A 10 41.68 18.07 -40.37
C ALA A 10 40.66 16.93 -40.36
N THR A 11 40.93 15.89 -41.10
CA THR A 11 40.22 14.61 -41.11
C THR A 11 40.68 13.82 -39.86
N LEU A 12 39.77 13.74 -38.86
CA LEU A 12 39.95 12.80 -37.74
C LEU A 12 39.21 11.51 -38.07
N GLY A 13 39.99 10.45 -38.29
CA GLY A 13 39.47 9.10 -38.46
C GLY A 13 38.89 8.58 -37.14
N LEU A 14 37.58 8.36 -37.09
CA LEU A 14 36.89 7.60 -36.02
C LEU A 14 37.15 6.11 -36.22
N GLY A 15 38.08 5.56 -35.42
CA GLY A 15 38.20 4.12 -35.22
C GLY A 15 37.01 3.63 -34.38
N ALA A 16 36.07 2.94 -35.01
CA ALA A 16 34.99 2.23 -34.31
C ALA A 16 35.56 0.98 -33.63
N THR A 17 35.84 1.04 -32.32
CA THR A 17 36.08 -0.14 -31.52
C THR A 17 34.70 -0.75 -31.19
N ALA A 18 34.37 -1.89 -31.83
CA ALA A 18 33.21 -2.70 -31.48
C ALA A 18 33.39 -3.28 -30.07
N LEU A 19 32.52 -2.88 -29.13
CA LEU A 19 32.38 -3.55 -27.84
C LEU A 19 31.77 -4.94 -28.08
N PRO A 20 32.28 -6.00 -27.42
CA PRO A 20 31.68 -7.31 -27.54
C PRO A 20 30.27 -7.30 -26.90
N LEU A 21 29.27 -7.72 -27.67
CA LEU A 21 27.94 -8.03 -27.17
C LEU A 21 28.08 -9.13 -26.10
N ALA A 22 27.69 -8.81 -24.86
CA ALA A 22 27.56 -9.79 -23.80
C ALA A 22 26.57 -10.85 -24.22
N GLY A 23 27.02 -12.09 -24.34
CA GLY A 23 26.17 -13.24 -24.63
C GLY A 23 25.15 -13.47 -23.50
N PRO A 24 24.06 -14.21 -23.76
CA PRO A 24 23.03 -14.46 -22.76
C PRO A 24 23.64 -15.17 -21.54
N VAL A 25 23.52 -14.52 -20.38
CA VAL A 25 23.86 -15.13 -19.09
C VAL A 25 22.83 -16.26 -18.88
N ALA A 26 23.30 -17.50 -18.90
CA ALA A 26 22.50 -18.66 -18.57
C ALA A 26 21.97 -18.50 -17.14
N ALA A 27 20.65 -18.52 -16.99
CA ALA A 27 19.99 -18.51 -15.68
C ALA A 27 20.41 -19.78 -14.93
N GLN A 28 21.30 -19.63 -13.94
CA GLN A 28 21.56 -20.68 -12.97
C GLN A 28 20.32 -20.82 -12.10
N GLY A 29 19.72 -22.01 -12.06
CA GLY A 29 18.55 -22.36 -11.28
C GLY A 29 18.80 -22.36 -9.77
N GLY A 30 19.14 -21.18 -9.21
CA GLY A 30 19.16 -20.92 -7.79
C GLY A 30 17.83 -20.29 -7.39
N THR A 31 17.23 -20.70 -6.27
CA THR A 31 16.09 -20.02 -5.67
C THR A 31 16.46 -18.54 -5.49
N ALA A 32 15.63 -17.65 -6.08
CA ALA A 32 15.86 -16.20 -5.94
C ALA A 32 15.98 -15.83 -4.45
N PRO A 33 16.95 -14.99 -4.07
CA PRO A 33 17.11 -14.59 -2.68
C PRO A 33 15.82 -13.94 -2.16
N ARG A 34 15.43 -14.27 -0.93
CA ARG A 34 14.25 -13.65 -0.32
C ARG A 34 14.46 -12.14 -0.17
N PRO A 35 13.45 -11.32 -0.48
CA PRO A 35 13.53 -9.87 -0.31
C PRO A 35 13.91 -9.50 1.12
N THR A 36 14.79 -8.51 1.29
CA THR A 36 15.15 -7.97 2.59
C THR A 36 14.11 -6.96 3.03
N THR A 37 13.38 -7.25 4.11
CA THR A 37 12.37 -6.36 4.70
C THR A 37 12.79 -5.89 6.09
N LEU A 38 12.29 -4.70 6.48
CA LEU A 38 12.35 -4.28 7.89
C LEU A 38 11.41 -5.16 8.73
N GLY A 39 11.80 -5.42 9.95
CA GLY A 39 10.97 -6.11 10.95
C GLY A 39 9.94 -5.19 11.61
N GLY A 40 9.44 -5.58 12.79
CA GLY A 40 8.49 -4.80 13.58
C GLY A 40 7.10 -4.68 12.95
N ALA A 41 6.27 -3.82 13.53
CA ALA A 41 4.90 -3.56 13.11
C ALA A 41 4.49 -2.11 13.38
N ILE A 42 3.43 -1.62 12.73
CA ILE A 42 2.89 -0.27 12.98
C ILE A 42 2.54 -0.06 14.47
N THR A 43 2.19 -1.12 15.17
CA THR A 43 1.87 -1.12 16.61
C THR A 43 3.08 -0.89 17.51
N ASP A 44 4.31 -0.90 17.00
CA ASP A 44 5.49 -0.46 17.74
C ASP A 44 5.47 1.06 17.99
N VAL A 45 4.60 1.79 17.28
CA VAL A 45 4.34 3.21 17.54
C VAL A 45 3.41 3.33 18.74
N PRO A 46 3.84 3.93 19.85
CA PRO A 46 3.02 4.10 21.04
C PRO A 46 1.70 4.82 20.75
N GLY A 47 0.58 4.26 21.22
CA GLY A 47 -0.77 4.78 21.00
C GLY A 47 -1.47 4.24 19.78
N ILE A 48 -0.86 3.30 19.06
CA ILE A 48 -1.47 2.60 17.92
C ILE A 48 -1.95 1.22 18.36
N ARG A 49 -3.19 0.89 17.99
CA ARG A 49 -3.75 -0.47 18.07
C ARG A 49 -4.30 -0.85 16.71
N VAL A 50 -4.17 -2.11 16.32
CA VAL A 50 -4.69 -2.61 15.05
C VAL A 50 -5.59 -3.81 15.28
N GLY A 51 -6.73 -3.84 14.58
CA GLY A 51 -7.62 -4.98 14.54
C GLY A 51 -8.13 -5.30 13.14
N HIS A 52 -8.42 -6.56 12.93
CA HIS A 52 -8.92 -7.09 11.66
C HIS A 52 -10.28 -7.75 11.86
N PHE A 53 -11.17 -7.56 10.89
CA PHE A 53 -12.29 -8.43 10.63
C PHE A 53 -12.07 -9.09 9.26
N THR A 54 -12.16 -10.42 9.21
CA THR A 54 -12.11 -11.20 7.97
C THR A 54 -13.38 -12.02 7.85
N ASP A 55 -14.12 -11.86 6.75
CA ASP A 55 -15.34 -12.62 6.51
C ASP A 55 -15.00 -14.06 6.10
N THR A 56 -15.61 -15.03 6.75
CA THR A 56 -15.37 -16.46 6.50
C THR A 56 -16.14 -17.00 5.30
N ARG A 57 -17.18 -16.28 4.85
CA ARG A 57 -18.05 -16.69 3.72
C ARG A 57 -17.44 -16.29 2.37
N ARG A 58 -16.60 -15.28 2.35
CA ARG A 58 -15.89 -14.76 1.19
C ARG A 58 -14.58 -14.12 1.63
N PRO A 59 -13.48 -14.23 0.85
CA PRO A 59 -12.24 -13.51 1.15
C PRO A 59 -12.41 -12.00 1.00
N THR A 60 -12.87 -11.33 2.07
CA THR A 60 -13.00 -9.88 2.21
C THR A 60 -12.91 -9.52 3.68
N GLY A 61 -12.74 -8.25 4.01
CA GLY A 61 -12.68 -7.81 5.39
C GLY A 61 -12.25 -6.36 5.52
N CYS A 62 -12.07 -5.91 6.75
CA CYS A 62 -11.55 -4.58 7.05
C CYS A 62 -10.50 -4.61 8.16
N THR A 63 -9.69 -3.56 8.19
CA THR A 63 -8.61 -3.36 9.16
C THR A 63 -8.76 -1.97 9.74
N VAL A 64 -8.83 -1.86 11.06
CA VAL A 64 -8.84 -0.59 11.77
C VAL A 64 -7.49 -0.32 12.40
N VAL A 65 -7.00 0.91 12.25
CA VAL A 65 -5.87 1.47 12.98
C VAL A 65 -6.45 2.47 13.96
N LEU A 66 -6.50 2.12 15.23
CA LEU A 66 -7.06 2.94 16.30
C LEU A 66 -6.02 3.93 16.85
N THR A 67 -6.47 5.16 17.06
CA THR A 67 -5.77 6.26 17.74
C THR A 67 -6.73 6.91 18.74
N GLU A 68 -7.23 6.13 19.68
CA GLU A 68 -8.39 6.41 20.54
C GLU A 68 -8.33 7.78 21.21
N GLU A 69 -7.15 8.17 21.72
CA GLU A 69 -6.94 9.48 22.37
C GLU A 69 -6.75 10.65 21.38
N GLY A 70 -6.84 10.34 20.08
CA GLY A 70 -6.60 11.29 19.01
C GLY A 70 -5.14 11.32 18.53
N ALA A 71 -4.96 11.44 17.23
CA ALA A 71 -3.66 11.63 16.58
C ALA A 71 -3.80 12.65 15.45
N VAL A 72 -2.76 13.44 15.20
CA VAL A 72 -2.74 14.35 14.06
C VAL A 72 -2.80 13.56 12.77
N GLY A 73 -3.82 13.82 11.93
CA GLY A 73 -4.06 13.11 10.68
C GLY A 73 -3.58 13.84 9.44
N GLY A 74 -3.19 13.08 8.43
CA GLY A 74 -2.90 13.56 7.07
C GLY A 74 -3.21 12.48 6.04
N VAL A 75 -3.45 12.90 4.79
CA VAL A 75 -3.74 12.00 3.66
C VAL A 75 -3.13 12.51 2.37
N ASP A 76 -2.76 11.59 1.50
CA ASP A 76 -2.44 11.85 0.09
C ASP A 76 -3.09 10.78 -0.78
N VAL A 77 -3.83 11.21 -1.80
CA VAL A 77 -4.54 10.36 -2.76
C VAL A 77 -3.87 10.52 -4.11
N ARG A 78 -3.31 9.44 -4.68
CA ARG A 78 -2.60 9.49 -5.97
C ARG A 78 -3.24 8.63 -7.05
N GLY A 79 -3.98 7.61 -6.69
CA GLY A 79 -4.76 6.84 -7.65
C GLY A 79 -5.90 7.69 -8.25
N ALA A 80 -6.27 7.42 -9.50
CA ALA A 80 -7.30 8.20 -10.20
C ALA A 80 -8.73 7.69 -9.93
N ALA A 81 -8.89 6.55 -9.22
CA ALA A 81 -10.18 5.94 -8.88
C ALA A 81 -10.33 5.66 -7.36
N PRO A 82 -10.13 6.66 -6.49
CA PRO A 82 -10.17 6.46 -5.05
C PRO A 82 -11.60 6.23 -4.54
N GLY A 83 -11.72 5.39 -3.50
CA GLY A 83 -12.92 5.28 -2.67
C GLY A 83 -12.55 5.65 -1.24
N THR A 84 -12.93 6.85 -0.79
CA THR A 84 -12.50 7.41 0.49
C THR A 84 -13.67 8.04 1.26
N ARG A 85 -13.47 8.23 2.58
CA ARG A 85 -14.38 8.92 3.49
C ARG A 85 -13.60 9.89 4.37
N GLU A 86 -14.14 11.10 4.61
CA GLU A 86 -13.63 12.17 5.49
C GLU A 86 -12.19 12.62 5.15
N THR A 87 -11.73 12.48 3.91
CA THR A 87 -10.38 12.90 3.51
C THR A 87 -10.22 14.42 3.44
N ASP A 88 -11.28 15.16 3.08
CA ASP A 88 -11.23 16.63 3.04
C ASP A 88 -10.98 17.24 4.42
N LEU A 89 -11.47 16.58 5.49
CA LEU A 89 -11.24 17.03 6.86
C LEU A 89 -9.75 17.03 7.24
N LEU A 90 -8.94 16.20 6.58
CA LEU A 90 -7.49 16.11 6.80
C LEU A 90 -6.68 17.19 6.07
N ASP A 91 -7.31 18.03 5.25
CA ASP A 91 -6.62 19.19 4.66
C ASP A 91 -6.07 20.10 5.76
N PRO A 92 -4.81 20.56 5.67
CA PRO A 92 -4.18 21.38 6.68
C PRO A 92 -4.92 22.70 6.99
N SER A 93 -5.75 23.19 6.07
CA SER A 93 -6.56 24.41 6.25
C SER A 93 -7.84 24.19 7.06
N ASN A 94 -8.25 22.93 7.29
CA ASN A 94 -9.48 22.59 7.99
C ASN A 94 -9.28 22.46 9.51
N LEU A 95 -10.35 22.75 10.28
CA LEU A 95 -10.32 22.98 11.72
C LEU A 95 -9.91 21.78 12.56
N VAL A 96 -10.41 20.57 12.22
CA VAL A 96 -10.21 19.37 13.05
C VAL A 96 -8.83 18.80 12.81
N GLU A 97 -8.03 18.74 13.86
CA GLU A 97 -6.62 18.31 13.78
C GLU A 97 -6.43 16.82 14.00
N GLN A 98 -7.33 16.18 14.78
CA GLN A 98 -7.12 14.81 15.26
C GLN A 98 -8.13 13.85 14.67
N VAL A 99 -7.66 12.64 14.38
CA VAL A 99 -8.45 11.48 14.01
C VAL A 99 -8.38 10.43 15.14
N HIS A 100 -9.43 9.63 15.28
CA HIS A 100 -9.55 8.62 16.34
C HIS A 100 -9.38 7.20 15.81
N ALA A 101 -9.46 7.01 14.50
CA ALA A 101 -9.09 5.81 13.79
C ALA A 101 -8.89 6.10 12.29
N ILE A 102 -8.17 5.20 11.60
CA ILE A 102 -8.21 5.06 10.14
C ILE A 102 -8.74 3.67 9.81
N LEU A 103 -9.70 3.59 8.88
CA LEU A 103 -10.23 2.32 8.40
C LEU A 103 -9.73 2.03 6.98
N LEU A 104 -9.17 0.83 6.79
CA LEU A 104 -8.88 0.22 5.49
C LEU A 104 -9.87 -0.91 5.26
N SER A 105 -10.59 -0.95 4.13
CA SER A 105 -11.64 -1.94 3.91
C SER A 105 -11.62 -2.52 2.49
N GLY A 106 -12.01 -3.78 2.35
CA GLY A 106 -12.42 -4.36 1.08
C GLY A 106 -13.85 -3.94 0.70
N GLY A 107 -14.42 -4.56 -0.34
CA GLY A 107 -15.81 -4.35 -0.73
C GLY A 107 -16.06 -3.15 -1.65
N SER A 108 -15.00 -2.50 -2.20
CA SER A 108 -15.16 -1.27 -2.97
C SER A 108 -15.92 -0.19 -2.18
N ALA A 109 -16.55 0.78 -2.83
CA ALA A 109 -17.28 1.88 -2.17
C ALA A 109 -18.30 1.40 -1.10
N PHE A 110 -18.88 0.21 -1.26
CA PHE A 110 -19.78 -0.38 -0.24
C PHE A 110 -19.08 -0.63 1.10
N GLY A 111 -17.78 -0.96 1.09
CA GLY A 111 -16.98 -1.21 2.29
C GLY A 111 -16.74 0.03 3.17
N LEU A 112 -17.03 1.24 2.67
CA LEU A 112 -17.00 2.47 3.47
C LEU A 112 -18.03 2.44 4.62
N ASP A 113 -19.08 1.62 4.52
CA ASP A 113 -20.07 1.43 5.59
C ASP A 113 -19.43 0.88 6.89
N ALA A 114 -18.34 0.15 6.79
CA ALA A 114 -17.64 -0.37 7.97
C ALA A 114 -17.15 0.76 8.91
N ALA A 115 -16.90 1.96 8.40
CA ALA A 115 -16.52 3.11 9.22
C ALA A 115 -17.63 3.52 10.21
N ALA A 116 -18.90 3.30 9.88
CA ALA A 116 -20.00 3.59 10.81
C ALA A 116 -19.92 2.73 12.09
N GLY A 117 -19.46 1.47 11.96
CA GLY A 117 -19.23 0.61 13.12
C GLY A 117 -18.06 1.05 13.98
N VAL A 118 -16.99 1.55 13.37
CA VAL A 118 -15.84 2.12 14.10
C VAL A 118 -16.25 3.38 14.87
N VAL A 119 -17.03 4.28 14.22
CA VAL A 119 -17.58 5.47 14.87
C VAL A 119 -18.41 5.08 16.10
N ARG A 120 -19.36 4.14 15.95
CA ARG A 120 -20.16 3.67 17.06
C ARG A 120 -19.34 3.09 18.20
N TRP A 121 -18.34 2.26 17.89
CA TRP A 121 -17.45 1.64 18.89
C TRP A 121 -16.68 2.68 19.71
N LEU A 122 -16.18 3.74 19.06
CA LEU A 122 -15.47 4.85 19.69
C LEU A 122 -16.41 5.73 20.52
N GLU A 123 -17.60 6.04 20.00
CA GLU A 123 -18.62 6.86 20.68
C GLU A 123 -19.06 6.19 21.99
N GLU A 124 -19.39 4.88 21.97
CA GLU A 124 -19.77 4.10 23.16
C GLU A 124 -18.71 4.13 24.28
N ARG A 125 -17.45 4.44 23.93
CA ARG A 125 -16.29 4.52 24.85
C ARG A 125 -15.87 5.96 25.18
N GLY A 126 -16.64 6.95 24.68
CA GLY A 126 -16.41 8.36 24.95
C GLY A 126 -15.22 8.97 24.22
N PHE A 127 -14.71 8.34 23.15
CA PHE A 127 -13.67 8.89 22.29
C PHE A 127 -14.29 9.76 21.19
N GLY A 128 -13.62 10.85 20.80
CA GLY A 128 -14.07 11.73 19.73
C GLY A 128 -13.71 13.18 19.94
N PHE A 129 -13.90 13.97 18.88
CA PHE A 129 -13.79 15.42 18.90
C PHE A 129 -14.92 16.03 19.74
N PRO A 130 -14.65 16.93 20.72
CA PRO A 130 -15.69 17.54 21.54
C PRO A 130 -16.55 18.49 20.69
N ALA A 131 -17.83 18.16 20.56
CA ALA A 131 -18.82 18.93 19.80
C ALA A 131 -20.03 19.25 20.70
N GLY A 132 -19.90 20.23 21.58
CA GLY A 132 -20.94 20.58 22.55
C GLY A 132 -21.19 19.45 23.54
N PRO A 133 -22.43 18.89 23.63
CA PRO A 133 -22.76 17.87 24.62
C PRO A 133 -22.25 16.47 24.26
N VAL A 134 -21.69 16.26 23.07
CA VAL A 134 -21.28 14.95 22.56
C VAL A 134 -19.82 14.95 22.12
N ARG A 135 -19.27 13.76 21.97
CA ARG A 135 -17.99 13.53 21.28
C ARG A 135 -18.27 12.86 19.93
N VAL A 136 -17.68 13.41 18.87
CA VAL A 136 -17.83 12.90 17.50
C VAL A 136 -16.53 12.24 17.09
N PRO A 137 -16.49 10.90 16.97
CA PRO A 137 -15.31 10.20 16.46
C PRO A 137 -15.04 10.58 15.00
N ILE A 138 -13.80 10.89 14.70
CA ILE A 138 -13.34 11.20 13.34
C ILE A 138 -12.63 9.97 12.81
N VAL A 139 -13.20 9.36 11.75
CA VAL A 139 -12.78 8.06 11.21
C VAL A 139 -12.65 8.14 9.70
N PRO A 140 -11.55 8.71 9.18
CA PRO A 140 -11.25 8.63 7.75
C PRO A 140 -11.08 7.18 7.30
N ALA A 141 -11.47 6.90 6.05
CA ALA A 141 -11.40 5.57 5.51
C ALA A 141 -10.98 5.56 4.04
N ALA A 142 -10.38 4.45 3.61
CA ALA A 142 -10.17 4.11 2.21
C ALA A 142 -10.50 2.64 1.95
N ILE A 143 -10.94 2.35 0.71
CA ILE A 143 -11.32 1.00 0.29
C ILE A 143 -10.46 0.50 -0.86
N LEU A 144 -10.41 -0.82 -0.99
CA LEU A 144 -9.90 -1.51 -2.16
C LEU A 144 -11.01 -2.34 -2.83
N PHE A 145 -10.84 -2.62 -4.11
CA PHE A 145 -11.78 -3.42 -4.89
C PHE A 145 -11.40 -4.91 -4.82
N ASP A 146 -12.21 -5.70 -4.13
CA ASP A 146 -12.08 -7.16 -4.07
C ASP A 146 -13.35 -7.90 -4.53
N LEU A 147 -14.30 -7.19 -5.16
CA LEU A 147 -15.60 -7.76 -5.59
C LEU A 147 -15.48 -8.85 -6.66
N GLY A 148 -14.34 -8.90 -7.37
CA GLY A 148 -14.04 -9.97 -8.32
C GLY A 148 -13.64 -11.31 -7.69
N VAL A 149 -13.58 -11.39 -6.35
CA VAL A 149 -13.17 -12.59 -5.62
C VAL A 149 -14.33 -13.15 -4.83
N GLY A 150 -14.95 -14.24 -5.29
CA GLY A 150 -16.13 -14.86 -4.69
C GLY A 150 -17.41 -14.01 -4.82
N ASN A 151 -18.41 -14.25 -3.94
CA ASN A 151 -19.71 -13.60 -4.02
C ASN A 151 -19.67 -12.09 -3.69
N PRO A 152 -19.90 -11.17 -4.65
CA PRO A 152 -19.78 -9.73 -4.44
C PRO A 152 -20.88 -9.13 -3.53
N ALA A 153 -21.92 -9.88 -3.18
CA ALA A 153 -22.93 -9.42 -2.24
C ALA A 153 -22.46 -9.46 -0.77
N ILE A 154 -21.40 -10.23 -0.48
CA ILE A 154 -20.79 -10.31 0.85
C ILE A 154 -19.69 -9.23 0.93
N ARG A 155 -19.89 -8.23 1.78
CA ARG A 155 -19.04 -7.04 1.89
C ARG A 155 -18.90 -6.60 3.34
N PRO A 156 -17.78 -5.97 3.74
CA PRO A 156 -17.66 -5.34 5.04
C PRO A 156 -18.76 -4.28 5.25
N ASN A 157 -19.29 -4.22 6.46
CA ASN A 157 -20.36 -3.30 6.86
C ASN A 157 -20.10 -2.78 8.28
N ALA A 158 -21.03 -2.00 8.86
CA ALA A 158 -20.89 -1.45 10.21
C ALA A 158 -20.57 -2.51 11.28
N ALA A 159 -21.19 -3.70 11.22
CA ALA A 159 -20.87 -4.79 12.15
C ALA A 159 -19.41 -5.28 11.99
N SER A 160 -18.92 -5.33 10.76
CA SER A 160 -17.52 -5.71 10.46
C SER A 160 -16.51 -4.72 11.06
N GLY A 161 -16.78 -3.42 10.90
CA GLY A 161 -15.93 -2.36 11.47
C GLY A 161 -15.91 -2.38 13.00
N TYR A 162 -17.08 -2.60 13.63
CA TYR A 162 -17.18 -2.75 15.07
C TYR A 162 -16.38 -3.96 15.59
N GLN A 163 -16.51 -5.12 14.94
CA GLN A 163 -15.75 -6.33 15.30
C GLN A 163 -14.24 -6.15 15.09
N ALA A 164 -13.82 -5.42 14.07
CA ALA A 164 -12.40 -5.08 13.89
C ALA A 164 -11.87 -4.26 15.07
N CYS A 165 -12.66 -3.32 15.62
CA CYS A 165 -12.28 -2.57 16.82
C CYS A 165 -12.18 -3.48 18.06
N GLU A 166 -13.13 -4.41 18.24
CA GLU A 166 -13.08 -5.38 19.35
C GLU A 166 -11.83 -6.27 19.30
N ALA A 167 -11.36 -6.62 18.10
CA ALA A 167 -10.16 -7.42 17.89
C ALA A 167 -8.85 -6.61 17.98
N ALA A 168 -8.93 -5.27 18.15
CA ALA A 168 -7.75 -4.42 18.10
C ALA A 168 -6.84 -4.61 19.34
N SER A 169 -5.55 -4.75 19.09
CA SER A 169 -4.51 -4.88 20.09
C SER A 169 -3.27 -4.03 19.78
N ALA A 170 -2.43 -3.80 20.79
CA ALA A 170 -1.11 -3.19 20.65
C ALA A 170 -0.03 -4.19 20.24
N GLY A 171 -0.35 -5.49 20.16
CA GLY A 171 0.55 -6.51 19.66
C GLY A 171 0.70 -6.45 18.13
N PRO A 172 1.71 -7.13 17.56
CA PRO A 172 1.89 -7.19 16.12
C PRO A 172 0.63 -7.75 15.42
N PRO A 173 0.05 -7.04 14.45
CA PRO A 173 -1.12 -7.54 13.72
C PRO A 173 -0.74 -8.70 12.80
N VAL A 174 -1.70 -9.59 12.54
CA VAL A 174 -1.54 -10.66 11.56
C VAL A 174 -1.39 -10.08 10.15
N GLU A 175 -0.50 -10.68 9.34
CA GLU A 175 -0.23 -10.25 7.96
C GLU A 175 -0.79 -11.23 6.93
N GLY A 176 -0.80 -10.83 5.67
CA GLY A 176 -1.20 -11.65 4.53
C GLY A 176 -2.69 -11.57 4.21
N SER A 177 -3.36 -12.72 4.15
CA SER A 177 -4.75 -12.85 3.66
C SER A 177 -5.79 -12.59 4.75
N VAL A 178 -5.68 -11.46 5.47
CA VAL A 178 -6.57 -11.07 6.57
C VAL A 178 -7.05 -9.62 6.44
N GLY A 179 -8.15 -9.28 7.10
CA GLY A 179 -8.69 -7.92 7.12
C GLY A 179 -8.90 -7.36 5.71
N ALA A 180 -8.45 -6.12 5.48
CA ALA A 180 -8.50 -5.49 4.17
C ALA A 180 -7.67 -6.23 3.11
N GLY A 181 -6.67 -7.04 3.50
CA GLY A 181 -5.85 -7.86 2.61
C GLY A 181 -6.48 -9.18 2.17
N ALA A 182 -7.62 -9.59 2.76
CA ALA A 182 -8.20 -10.92 2.56
C ALA A 182 -8.53 -11.23 1.10
N GLY A 183 -9.18 -10.32 0.39
CA GLY A 183 -9.54 -10.46 -1.04
C GLY A 183 -8.55 -9.81 -2.01
N ALA A 184 -7.47 -9.22 -1.53
CA ALA A 184 -6.52 -8.46 -2.33
C ALA A 184 -5.73 -9.31 -3.33
N THR A 185 -5.47 -8.77 -4.52
CA THR A 185 -4.72 -9.41 -5.62
C THR A 185 -3.77 -8.42 -6.29
N VAL A 186 -2.69 -8.89 -6.90
CA VAL A 186 -1.68 -8.08 -7.59
C VAL A 186 -1.38 -8.62 -8.99
N GLY A 187 -0.76 -7.83 -9.85
CA GLY A 187 -0.38 -8.27 -11.20
C GLY A 187 -1.58 -8.49 -12.11
N LYS A 188 -2.59 -7.62 -12.05
CA LYS A 188 -3.86 -7.75 -12.79
C LYS A 188 -3.84 -7.16 -14.20
N LEU A 189 -2.75 -6.55 -14.61
CA LEU A 189 -2.69 -5.81 -15.87
C LEU A 189 -3.10 -6.67 -17.09
N PHE A 190 -2.79 -7.96 -17.07
CA PHE A 190 -3.19 -8.94 -18.09
C PHE A 190 -4.37 -9.82 -17.64
N GLY A 191 -5.20 -9.34 -16.72
CA GLY A 191 -6.41 -9.99 -16.23
C GLY A 191 -6.22 -10.87 -15.00
N MET A 192 -7.34 -11.18 -14.32
CA MET A 192 -7.37 -11.95 -13.07
C MET A 192 -6.83 -13.37 -13.20
N ALA A 193 -6.94 -13.99 -14.37
CA ALA A 193 -6.42 -15.34 -14.61
C ALA A 193 -4.89 -15.44 -14.44
N ARG A 194 -4.17 -14.31 -14.61
CA ARG A 194 -2.72 -14.22 -14.48
C ARG A 194 -2.28 -13.53 -13.17
N ALA A 195 -3.22 -13.06 -12.38
CA ALA A 195 -2.95 -12.38 -11.10
C ALA A 195 -2.39 -13.32 -10.04
N MET A 196 -1.73 -12.75 -9.05
CA MET A 196 -1.29 -13.41 -7.82
C MET A 196 -1.97 -12.80 -6.59
N LYS A 197 -1.90 -13.51 -5.47
CA LYS A 197 -2.47 -13.04 -4.21
C LYS A 197 -1.72 -11.82 -3.68
N GLY A 198 -2.47 -10.77 -3.40
CA GLY A 198 -2.06 -9.64 -2.58
C GLY A 198 -2.23 -9.92 -1.09
N GLY A 199 -2.27 -8.90 -0.26
CA GLY A 199 -2.42 -9.09 1.18
C GLY A 199 -2.34 -7.80 1.95
N ILE A 200 -2.20 -7.91 3.28
CA ILE A 200 -1.86 -6.79 4.16
C ILE A 200 -0.54 -7.09 4.87
N GLY A 201 0.32 -6.08 5.00
CA GLY A 201 1.62 -6.23 5.66
C GLY A 201 1.96 -5.02 6.49
N THR A 202 2.87 -5.19 7.43
CA THR A 202 3.30 -4.13 8.35
C THR A 202 4.81 -4.14 8.56
N ALA A 203 5.38 -3.00 8.89
CA ALA A 203 6.78 -2.88 9.28
C ALA A 203 6.98 -1.63 10.14
N SER A 204 8.06 -1.60 10.91
CA SER A 204 8.47 -0.43 11.66
C SER A 204 9.98 -0.25 11.67
N VAL A 205 10.41 0.94 12.07
CA VAL A 205 11.81 1.27 12.35
C VAL A 205 11.85 2.34 13.43
N ARG A 206 12.80 2.21 14.35
CA ARG A 206 13.10 3.22 15.35
C ARG A 206 14.46 3.86 15.07
N VAL A 207 14.49 5.18 15.04
CA VAL A 207 15.72 5.95 14.89
C VAL A 207 15.82 6.93 16.06
N GLY A 208 16.81 6.74 16.90
CA GLY A 208 16.91 7.46 18.16
C GLY A 208 15.71 7.18 19.07
N ARG A 209 14.92 8.23 19.36
CA ARG A 209 13.72 8.14 20.21
C ARG A 209 12.41 8.20 19.45
N VAL A 210 12.45 8.26 18.11
CA VAL A 210 11.26 8.31 17.26
C VAL A 210 11.08 6.99 16.54
N THR A 211 9.84 6.50 16.56
CA THR A 211 9.41 5.30 15.83
C THR A 211 8.53 5.70 14.66
N VAL A 212 8.75 5.04 13.51
CA VAL A 212 7.89 5.15 12.32
C VAL A 212 7.49 3.74 11.92
N GLY A 213 6.19 3.51 11.74
CA GLY A 213 5.65 2.22 11.29
C GLY A 213 4.66 2.42 10.14
N ALA A 214 4.41 1.36 9.39
CA ALA A 214 3.41 1.33 8.33
C ALA A 214 2.61 0.04 8.35
N ILE A 215 1.35 0.12 7.89
CA ILE A 215 0.51 -1.02 7.50
C ILE A 215 -0.09 -0.74 6.13
N VAL A 216 -0.01 -1.70 5.20
CA VAL A 216 -0.42 -1.50 3.81
C VAL A 216 -1.19 -2.72 3.32
N ALA A 217 -2.40 -2.49 2.79
CA ALA A 217 -3.18 -3.50 2.06
C ALA A 217 -2.92 -3.32 0.55
N VAL A 218 -2.41 -4.37 -0.09
CA VAL A 218 -1.86 -4.33 -1.45
C VAL A 218 -2.76 -5.08 -2.41
N ASN A 219 -3.51 -4.33 -3.24
CA ASN A 219 -4.42 -4.84 -4.26
C ASN A 219 -4.15 -4.18 -5.64
N ALA A 220 -2.89 -4.04 -6.02
CA ALA A 220 -2.41 -3.26 -7.16
C ALA A 220 -2.78 -3.85 -8.53
N VAL A 221 -2.89 -2.99 -9.56
CA VAL A 221 -2.83 -3.41 -10.97
C VAL A 221 -1.46 -4.00 -11.28
N GLY A 222 -0.42 -3.31 -10.84
CA GLY A 222 0.97 -3.66 -11.09
C GLY A 222 1.47 -4.86 -10.29
N ASP A 223 2.68 -5.20 -10.58
CA ASP A 223 3.45 -6.26 -9.93
C ASP A 223 4.16 -5.71 -8.70
N VAL A 224 4.33 -6.54 -7.69
CA VAL A 224 5.18 -6.22 -6.53
C VAL A 224 6.60 -6.65 -6.83
N ILE A 225 7.53 -5.69 -6.82
CA ILE A 225 8.95 -5.89 -7.10
C ILE A 225 9.80 -5.66 -5.84
N ASP A 226 10.87 -6.40 -5.70
CA ASP A 226 11.87 -6.15 -4.68
C ASP A 226 12.81 -5.02 -5.13
N PRO A 227 12.84 -3.86 -4.47
CA PRO A 227 13.67 -2.74 -4.89
C PRO A 227 15.18 -2.99 -4.76
N ALA A 228 15.60 -4.03 -4.07
CA ALA A 228 17.02 -4.37 -3.94
C ALA A 228 17.53 -5.19 -5.12
N SER A 229 16.70 -6.09 -5.66
CA SER A 229 17.08 -6.98 -6.76
C SER A 229 16.42 -6.63 -8.10
N GLY A 230 15.35 -5.82 -8.09
CA GLY A 230 14.51 -5.54 -9.26
C GLY A 230 13.63 -6.73 -9.70
N LEU A 231 13.60 -7.82 -8.94
CA LEU A 231 12.84 -9.03 -9.29
C LEU A 231 11.39 -8.92 -8.87
N VAL A 232 10.49 -9.48 -9.68
CA VAL A 232 9.06 -9.62 -9.35
C VAL A 232 8.92 -10.64 -8.21
N VAL A 233 8.35 -10.19 -7.08
CA VAL A 233 8.03 -11.02 -5.91
C VAL A 233 6.66 -11.67 -6.07
N ALA A 234 5.66 -10.87 -6.46
CA ALA A 234 4.30 -11.32 -6.76
C ALA A 234 3.72 -10.42 -7.85
N GLY A 235 3.12 -10.99 -8.89
CA GLY A 235 2.62 -10.18 -9.99
C GLY A 235 2.04 -11.00 -11.13
N THR A 236 2.12 -10.47 -12.32
CA THR A 236 1.60 -11.08 -13.54
C THR A 236 2.33 -12.38 -13.87
N ARG A 237 1.58 -13.48 -13.86
CA ARG A 237 2.10 -14.80 -14.26
C ARG A 237 2.18 -14.92 -15.77
N THR A 238 3.06 -15.82 -16.23
CA THR A 238 3.07 -16.31 -17.61
C THR A 238 1.78 -17.08 -17.94
N VAL A 239 1.50 -17.33 -19.21
CA VAL A 239 0.31 -18.08 -19.64
C VAL A 239 0.31 -19.51 -19.09
N ASP A 240 1.49 -20.12 -18.92
CA ASP A 240 1.67 -21.44 -18.33
C ASP A 240 1.72 -21.43 -16.79
N GLY A 241 1.41 -20.28 -16.17
CA GLY A 241 1.19 -20.16 -14.73
C GLY A 241 2.43 -19.91 -13.87
N ARG A 242 3.61 -19.78 -14.48
CA ARG A 242 4.87 -19.49 -13.77
C ARG A 242 5.01 -18.01 -13.44
N ARG A 243 5.97 -17.67 -12.60
CA ARG A 243 6.36 -16.28 -12.35
C ARG A 243 6.85 -15.64 -13.64
N GLY A 244 6.24 -14.51 -14.03
CA GLY A 244 6.57 -13.77 -15.23
C GLY A 244 7.70 -12.75 -15.02
N PRO A 245 8.19 -12.16 -16.11
CA PRO A 245 9.18 -11.08 -16.06
C PRO A 245 8.63 -9.75 -15.53
N GLY A 246 7.32 -9.69 -15.30
CA GLY A 246 6.59 -8.50 -14.92
C GLY A 246 5.82 -7.84 -16.06
N ALA A 247 4.75 -7.13 -15.69
CA ALA A 247 3.87 -6.46 -16.64
C ALA A 247 4.58 -5.36 -17.44
N ALA A 248 5.46 -4.59 -16.80
CA ALA A 248 6.23 -3.55 -17.48
C ALA A 248 7.16 -4.13 -18.55
N ALA A 249 7.88 -5.21 -18.22
CA ALA A 249 8.73 -5.90 -19.17
C ALA A 249 7.94 -6.48 -20.35
N ALA A 250 6.76 -7.06 -20.11
CA ALA A 250 5.88 -7.59 -21.15
C ALA A 250 5.42 -6.48 -22.11
N ILE A 251 5.03 -5.31 -21.59
CA ILE A 251 4.65 -4.15 -22.42
C ILE A 251 5.83 -3.70 -23.30
N LEU A 252 7.03 -3.60 -22.75
CA LEU A 252 8.21 -3.21 -23.51
C LEU A 252 8.58 -4.22 -24.61
N GLN A 253 8.14 -5.47 -24.49
CA GLN A 253 8.28 -6.52 -25.51
C GLN A 253 7.14 -6.50 -26.53
N GLY A 254 6.15 -5.62 -26.39
CA GLY A 254 5.04 -5.44 -27.31
C GLY A 254 3.73 -6.12 -26.89
N ASP A 255 3.68 -6.74 -25.74
CA ASP A 255 2.43 -7.28 -25.19
C ASP A 255 1.53 -6.12 -24.73
N LEU A 256 0.33 -6.03 -25.30
CA LEU A 256 -0.64 -5.02 -24.90
C LEU A 256 -1.66 -5.59 -23.94
N PRO A 257 -1.91 -4.92 -22.79
CA PRO A 257 -2.94 -5.36 -21.88
C PRO A 257 -4.33 -5.20 -22.50
N PRO A 258 -5.29 -6.10 -22.18
CA PRO A 258 -6.68 -5.90 -22.55
C PRO A 258 -7.23 -4.63 -21.87
N ALA A 259 -8.35 -4.09 -22.40
CA ALA A 259 -9.02 -2.97 -21.73
C ALA A 259 -9.46 -3.39 -20.32
N LEU A 260 -8.93 -2.73 -19.29
CA LEU A 260 -9.32 -2.91 -17.90
C LEU A 260 -10.46 -1.96 -17.54
N GLN A 261 -11.30 -2.36 -16.58
CA GLN A 261 -12.30 -1.46 -16.03
C GLN A 261 -11.68 -0.58 -14.94
N PRO A 262 -11.97 0.73 -14.91
CA PRO A 262 -11.50 1.63 -13.86
C PRO A 262 -11.92 1.18 -12.44
N GLY A 263 -11.08 1.41 -11.44
CA GLY A 263 -11.40 1.16 -10.03
C GLY A 263 -11.29 -0.29 -9.58
N MET A 264 -10.69 -1.18 -10.38
CA MET A 264 -10.50 -2.60 -10.02
C MET A 264 -9.24 -2.89 -9.21
N ALA A 265 -8.46 -1.87 -8.87
CA ALA A 265 -7.22 -2.02 -8.12
C ALA A 265 -7.01 -0.84 -7.17
N THR A 266 -6.25 -1.04 -6.13
CA THR A 266 -5.99 0.00 -5.12
C THR A 266 -4.96 -0.50 -4.11
N THR A 267 -3.97 0.31 -3.76
CA THR A 267 -3.14 0.09 -2.59
C THR A 267 -3.42 1.16 -1.55
N ILE A 268 -3.83 0.74 -0.36
CA ILE A 268 -4.19 1.65 0.74
C ILE A 268 -3.36 1.37 1.97
N GLY A 269 -2.93 2.42 2.67
CA GLY A 269 -2.08 2.22 3.84
C GLY A 269 -2.09 3.36 4.84
N VAL A 270 -1.51 3.09 5.99
CA VAL A 270 -1.30 4.06 7.07
C VAL A 270 0.16 4.04 7.48
N VAL A 271 0.76 5.22 7.55
CA VAL A 271 2.04 5.45 8.23
C VAL A 271 1.76 6.08 9.59
N ALA A 272 2.31 5.53 10.65
CA ALA A 272 2.21 6.07 12.01
C ALA A 272 3.57 6.50 12.53
N THR A 273 3.57 7.51 13.40
CA THR A 273 4.77 7.92 14.15
C THR A 273 4.39 8.44 15.55
N ASP A 274 5.30 8.29 16.50
CA ASP A 274 5.19 8.89 17.82
C ASP A 274 5.76 10.33 17.89
N ALA A 275 6.29 10.86 16.80
CA ALA A 275 6.71 12.25 16.72
C ALA A 275 5.53 13.24 16.77
N VAL A 276 5.77 14.42 17.29
CA VAL A 276 4.84 15.55 17.23
C VAL A 276 4.84 16.12 15.81
N LEU A 277 3.65 16.13 15.18
CA LEU A 277 3.45 16.62 13.80
C LEU A 277 2.40 17.73 13.80
N THR A 278 2.52 18.65 12.85
CA THR A 278 1.40 19.48 12.36
C THR A 278 0.62 18.72 11.26
N LYS A 279 -0.62 19.13 10.94
CA LYS A 279 -1.40 18.57 9.81
C LYS A 279 -0.62 18.66 8.48
N ALA A 280 0.04 19.80 8.22
CA ALA A 280 0.85 19.98 7.02
C ALA A 280 2.01 18.97 6.95
N GLN A 281 2.67 18.68 8.07
CA GLN A 281 3.72 17.67 8.16
C GLN A 281 3.15 16.25 8.00
N ALA A 282 1.99 15.95 8.59
CA ALA A 282 1.32 14.67 8.42
C ALA A 282 0.94 14.43 6.96
N ARG A 283 0.34 15.43 6.27
CA ARG A 283 0.06 15.35 4.84
C ARG A 283 1.34 15.14 4.03
N LYS A 284 2.43 15.89 4.33
CA LYS A 284 3.69 15.73 3.62
C LYS A 284 4.29 14.33 3.81
N LEU A 285 4.15 13.76 5.01
CA LEU A 285 4.63 12.40 5.27
C LEU A 285 3.81 11.35 4.51
N ALA A 286 2.49 11.54 4.37
CA ALA A 286 1.64 10.70 3.52
C ALA A 286 2.09 10.76 2.04
N GLN A 287 2.45 11.94 1.53
CA GLN A 287 3.00 12.11 0.19
C GLN A 287 4.30 11.33 0.01
N MET A 288 5.22 11.39 0.98
CA MET A 288 6.50 10.69 0.93
C MET A 288 6.36 9.17 1.12
N ALA A 289 5.31 8.71 1.79
CA ALA A 289 4.99 7.28 1.91
C ALA A 289 4.70 6.63 0.55
N HIS A 290 4.08 7.35 -0.39
CA HIS A 290 3.87 6.88 -1.76
C HIS A 290 5.16 6.54 -2.51
N ASP A 291 6.31 7.13 -2.13
CA ASP A 291 7.59 6.75 -2.70
C ASP A 291 7.97 5.30 -2.33
N GLY A 292 7.45 4.79 -1.21
CA GLY A 292 7.56 3.37 -0.86
C GLY A 292 6.75 2.48 -1.79
N LEU A 293 5.53 2.88 -2.15
CA LEU A 293 4.70 2.19 -3.14
C LEU A 293 5.38 2.21 -4.51
N ALA A 294 5.86 3.38 -4.95
CA ALA A 294 6.52 3.54 -6.25
C ALA A 294 7.82 2.73 -6.39
N ARG A 295 8.46 2.37 -5.29
CA ARG A 295 9.67 1.52 -5.28
C ARG A 295 9.37 0.04 -5.32
N THR A 296 8.13 -0.37 -5.04
CA THR A 296 7.76 -1.77 -4.84
C THR A 296 6.58 -2.22 -5.70
N ILE A 297 5.95 -1.33 -6.44
CA ILE A 297 4.78 -1.66 -7.29
C ILE A 297 5.00 -1.03 -8.67
N GLU A 298 4.90 -1.83 -9.74
CA GLU A 298 5.08 -1.38 -11.12
C GLU A 298 4.04 -2.05 -12.06
N PRO A 299 3.19 -1.24 -12.77
CA PRO A 299 2.97 0.19 -12.56
C PRO A 299 2.18 0.49 -11.28
N VAL A 300 2.29 1.74 -10.79
CA VAL A 300 1.60 2.24 -9.61
C VAL A 300 0.89 3.57 -9.94
N HIS A 301 -0.11 3.95 -9.16
CA HIS A 301 -0.87 5.21 -9.31
C HIS A 301 -1.48 5.38 -10.70
N THR A 302 -1.97 4.27 -11.27
CA THR A 302 -2.57 4.28 -12.60
C THR A 302 -3.99 4.86 -12.58
N LEU A 303 -4.59 5.00 -13.77
CA LEU A 303 -6.00 5.42 -13.91
C LEU A 303 -6.99 4.44 -13.28
N TRP A 304 -6.58 3.21 -13.03
CA TRP A 304 -7.41 2.14 -12.45
C TRP A 304 -7.21 1.94 -10.96
N ASP A 305 -6.16 2.56 -10.39
CA ASP A 305 -5.84 2.46 -8.96
C ASP A 305 -6.55 3.55 -8.15
N GLY A 306 -6.87 3.25 -6.90
CA GLY A 306 -7.39 4.21 -5.92
C GLY A 306 -6.39 4.49 -4.80
N ASP A 307 -5.10 4.43 -5.08
CA ASP A 307 -4.01 4.46 -4.12
C ASP A 307 -4.09 5.64 -3.15
N THR A 308 -4.16 5.32 -1.87
CA THR A 308 -4.35 6.30 -0.79
C THR A 308 -3.45 5.96 0.40
N MET A 309 -2.66 6.91 0.83
CA MET A 309 -1.83 6.80 2.04
C MET A 309 -2.27 7.82 3.09
N PHE A 310 -2.52 7.31 4.30
CA PHE A 310 -2.75 8.14 5.48
C PHE A 310 -1.48 8.25 6.32
N THR A 311 -1.40 9.30 7.11
CA THR A 311 -0.41 9.43 8.19
C THR A 311 -1.11 9.77 9.49
N VAL A 312 -0.66 9.19 10.60
CA VAL A 312 -1.08 9.55 11.96
C VAL A 312 0.14 9.81 12.84
N GLY A 313 0.15 10.97 13.50
CA GLY A 313 1.16 11.37 14.47
C GLY A 313 0.60 11.37 15.88
N THR A 314 1.01 10.42 16.74
CA THR A 314 0.50 10.31 18.12
C THR A 314 1.13 11.33 19.07
N GLY A 315 2.30 11.89 18.71
CA GLY A 315 3.01 12.86 19.52
C GLY A 315 3.62 12.31 20.82
N ARG A 316 3.51 10.99 21.08
CA ARG A 316 3.86 10.38 22.37
C ARG A 316 5.36 10.40 22.70
N SER A 317 6.24 10.60 21.72
CA SER A 317 7.67 10.81 21.99
C SER A 317 7.97 12.17 22.62
N GLY A 318 7.05 13.15 22.48
CA GLY A 318 7.24 14.54 22.86
C GLY A 318 8.28 15.29 21.99
N LEU A 319 8.79 14.64 20.93
CA LEU A 319 9.84 15.19 20.07
C LEU A 319 9.26 15.66 18.72
N PRO A 320 9.69 16.81 18.19
CA PRO A 320 9.28 17.24 16.87
C PRO A 320 9.83 16.28 15.80
N GLY A 321 9.05 16.05 14.75
CA GLY A 321 9.47 15.25 13.61
C GLY A 321 10.51 15.97 12.74
N ASN A 322 11.68 15.33 12.53
CA ASN A 322 12.59 15.76 11.47
C ASN A 322 12.06 15.24 10.14
N MET A 323 11.43 16.08 9.35
CA MET A 323 10.69 15.69 8.13
C MET A 323 11.58 15.06 7.06
N MET A 324 12.88 15.42 6.95
CA MET A 324 13.80 14.77 6.04
C MET A 324 14.03 13.31 6.43
N VAL A 325 14.35 13.06 7.69
CA VAL A 325 14.57 11.71 8.22
C VAL A 325 13.27 10.90 8.15
N MET A 326 12.16 11.45 8.62
CA MET A 326 10.87 10.77 8.66
C MET A 326 10.36 10.38 7.29
N GLY A 327 10.57 11.21 6.26
CA GLY A 327 10.20 10.88 4.89
C GLY A 327 10.96 9.66 4.34
N VAL A 328 12.27 9.59 4.62
CA VAL A 328 13.06 8.40 4.27
C VAL A 328 12.52 7.15 4.99
N LEU A 329 12.23 7.27 6.29
CA LEU A 329 11.73 6.15 7.08
C LEU A 329 10.33 5.72 6.62
N ALA A 330 9.42 6.67 6.35
CA ALA A 330 8.07 6.39 5.85
C ALA A 330 8.10 5.59 4.53
N ALA A 331 8.92 6.03 3.56
CA ALA A 331 9.09 5.30 2.30
C ALA A 331 9.64 3.88 2.52
N ARG A 332 10.60 3.71 3.45
CA ARG A 332 11.22 2.41 3.75
C ARG A 332 10.27 1.44 4.46
N VAL A 333 9.53 1.90 5.48
CA VAL A 333 8.57 1.02 6.19
C VAL A 333 7.38 0.68 5.27
N THR A 334 6.95 1.60 4.42
CA THR A 334 5.91 1.34 3.41
C THR A 334 6.36 0.27 2.41
N ALA A 335 7.56 0.42 1.83
CA ALA A 335 8.13 -0.58 0.92
C ALA A 335 8.22 -1.97 1.58
N SER A 336 8.70 -2.03 2.83
CA SER A 336 8.77 -3.29 3.58
C SER A 336 7.39 -3.88 3.87
N ALA A 337 6.39 -3.06 4.21
CA ALA A 337 5.03 -3.50 4.44
C ALA A 337 4.40 -4.09 3.15
N VAL A 338 4.65 -3.48 1.99
CA VAL A 338 4.21 -4.01 0.69
C VAL A 338 4.79 -5.39 0.41
N LEU A 339 6.10 -5.57 0.57
CA LEU A 339 6.75 -6.87 0.37
C LEU A 339 6.22 -7.92 1.33
N ARG A 340 6.10 -7.59 2.63
CA ARG A 340 5.59 -8.50 3.65
C ARG A 340 4.13 -8.88 3.40
N ALA A 341 3.30 -7.98 2.87
CA ALA A 341 1.92 -8.27 2.50
C ALA A 341 1.79 -9.45 1.54
N VAL A 342 2.59 -9.47 0.48
CA VAL A 342 2.53 -10.53 -0.53
C VAL A 342 3.30 -11.78 -0.12
N LEU A 343 4.36 -11.64 0.68
CA LEU A 343 5.14 -12.79 1.20
C LEU A 343 4.37 -13.59 2.26
N ALA A 344 3.52 -12.91 3.06
CA ALA A 344 2.67 -13.55 4.07
C ALA A 344 1.33 -14.03 3.53
N ALA A 345 0.98 -13.69 2.29
CA ALA A 345 -0.29 -14.07 1.68
C ALA A 345 -0.38 -15.59 1.45
N LYS A 346 -1.62 -16.09 1.51
CA LYS A 346 -1.98 -17.48 1.15
C LYS A 346 -2.85 -17.43 -0.09
N GLY A 347 -2.61 -18.33 -1.04
CA GLY A 347 -3.36 -18.43 -2.29
C GLY A 347 -4.85 -18.68 -2.05
N LEU A 348 -5.64 -18.40 -3.09
CA LEU A 348 -7.08 -18.63 -3.11
C LEU A 348 -7.39 -19.70 -4.14
N SER A 349 -8.21 -20.66 -3.73
CA SER A 349 -8.78 -21.68 -4.62
C SER A 349 -10.07 -22.22 -4.00
N GLY A 350 -11.04 -22.56 -4.82
CA GLY A 350 -12.31 -23.13 -4.36
C GLY A 350 -13.38 -23.11 -5.43
N PRO A 351 -14.54 -23.73 -5.19
CA PRO A 351 -15.62 -23.85 -6.20
C PRO A 351 -16.13 -22.53 -6.76
N GLU A 352 -16.14 -21.48 -5.95
CA GLU A 352 -16.63 -20.14 -6.32
C GLU A 352 -15.53 -19.07 -6.28
N LEU A 353 -14.26 -19.49 -6.15
CA LEU A 353 -13.12 -18.59 -6.05
C LEU A 353 -12.23 -18.72 -7.28
N PRO A 354 -11.66 -17.62 -7.78
CA PRO A 354 -10.61 -17.69 -8.77
C PRO A 354 -9.38 -18.41 -8.20
N SER A 355 -8.67 -19.17 -9.03
CA SER A 355 -7.36 -19.70 -8.65
C SER A 355 -6.32 -18.57 -8.69
N VAL A 356 -5.98 -18.04 -7.53
CA VAL A 356 -5.02 -16.94 -7.36
C VAL A 356 -3.92 -17.40 -6.40
N PRO A 357 -2.78 -17.89 -6.91
CA PRO A 357 -1.71 -18.40 -6.08
C PRO A 357 -0.97 -17.30 -5.32
N ALA A 358 -0.40 -17.64 -4.17
CA ALA A 358 0.50 -16.78 -3.42
C ALA A 358 1.93 -16.81 -3.96
N ALA A 359 2.76 -15.85 -3.53
CA ALA A 359 4.18 -15.79 -3.91
C ALA A 359 4.99 -17.01 -3.48
N SER A 360 4.62 -17.66 -2.38
CA SER A 360 5.24 -18.87 -1.85
C SER A 360 4.83 -20.15 -2.59
N GLU A 361 3.82 -20.10 -3.44
CA GLU A 361 3.24 -21.27 -4.13
C GLU A 361 3.70 -21.37 -5.59
N ILE A 362 4.45 -20.37 -6.07
CA ILE A 362 5.00 -20.31 -7.44
C ILE A 362 6.52 -20.25 -7.36
N GLY A 363 7.15 -21.23 -7.99
CA GLY A 363 8.60 -21.31 -8.14
C GLY A 363 9.18 -20.39 -9.20
#